data_e3141f5ab0c44ff583a1dfca11de824e
#
_entry.id   e3141f5ab0c44ff583a1dfca11de824e
#
_cell.length_a   1.000
_cell.length_b   1.000
_cell.length_c   1.000
_cell.angle_alpha   90.00
_cell.angle_beta   90.00
_cell.angle_gamma   90.00
#
_symmetry.space_group_name_H-M   'P 1'
#
loop_
_entity.id
_entity.type
_entity.pdbx_description
1 polymer ?
#
loop_
_entity_poly.entity_id
_entity_poly.type
_entity_poly.pdbx_seq_one_letter_code
_entity_poly.pdbx_strand_id
1 'polypeptide(L)'
;MFCYQCQETAQGKGCTLKGVCGKTAEVAGLQDLLMYLMKGISKLTTTLRKQGVESSTANKFIVDGLFMTITNANFDSSRFVSKIKEAYQLRENLLNELHRLGIHLSLTCDCLTWKSDKVEEMEVKAKEVGILATENEDIRSLCELLTYGVKGMAAYVEHAYNLGFEDTSLYAFMQDALVTTTRSDLTVADLTQWVLTCGEYGVKAMALLDKANTSTYGNPEITKVNIGVGKNPGILISGHDLRDIQDLLEQTEGTGIDVYTHSEMLPAHYYPAFKKYKHFVGNYGSAWWKQTSDFETFNGVILFTTNCLVPPRSSATYADRVYTTGSTGFEGFPHIADRKPGGSKDFSALIEHAKKCAPPTEIEHGEIIGGFAHEQVFQLADKVIDAVKSGAIRKFFVMAGCDGRMKSRSYYTEFAEKLPKDPVILTAGCAKYRYNKLPLGEIRGIPRVLDAGQCNDSYSLVMIALKLKEIFGLDDVNELPIAYNIAWYEQKAVIVLLALLYLGVKNIHLGPTLPAFLSPNVAKVLVDNFGIAGIGSVDEDMELFLGK
;
A
#
# COMPACT_ATOMS: atom_id res chain seq x y z
N MET A 1 11.26 22.04 1.95
CA MET A 1 10.52 20.78 2.20
C MET A 1 11.06 20.07 3.43
N PHE A 2 10.23 19.28 4.08
CA PHE A 2 10.63 18.23 5.02
C PHE A 2 9.72 17.02 4.80
N CYS A 3 10.28 15.81 4.69
CA CYS A 3 9.50 14.59 4.49
C CYS A 3 10.24 13.38 5.05
N TYR A 4 9.59 12.61 5.91
CA TYR A 4 10.14 11.38 6.51
C TYR A 4 9.13 10.21 6.53
N GLN A 5 8.15 10.26 5.62
CA GLN A 5 7.03 9.31 5.60
C GLN A 5 7.36 7.90 5.10
N CYS A 6 8.58 7.66 4.57
CA CYS A 6 8.98 6.35 4.06
C CYS A 6 10.27 5.85 4.70
N GLN A 7 10.52 4.54 4.58
CA GLN A 7 11.69 3.89 5.15
C GLN A 7 13.01 4.37 4.55
N GLU A 8 13.03 4.75 3.27
CA GLU A 8 14.23 5.24 2.57
C GLU A 8 14.47 6.75 2.75
N THR A 9 13.83 7.40 3.72
CA THR A 9 14.06 8.82 3.98
C THR A 9 15.53 9.14 4.24
N ALA A 10 15.98 10.31 3.82
CA ALA A 10 17.39 10.69 3.84
C ALA A 10 18.00 10.50 5.24
N GLN A 11 19.07 9.69 5.32
CA GLN A 11 19.83 9.40 6.55
C GLN A 11 18.98 8.84 7.71
N GLY A 12 17.76 8.32 7.44
CA GLY A 12 16.83 7.91 8.48
C GLY A 12 16.31 9.07 9.35
N LYS A 13 16.36 10.32 8.85
CA LYS A 13 15.96 11.53 9.59
C LYS A 13 14.91 12.35 8.86
N GLY A 14 15.06 12.54 7.57
CA GLY A 14 14.15 13.33 6.74
C GLY A 14 14.79 13.90 5.49
N CYS A 15 14.01 13.98 4.42
CA CYS A 15 14.40 14.63 3.17
C CYS A 15 14.13 16.13 3.27
N THR A 16 15.15 16.96 3.03
CA THR A 16 15.06 18.43 3.19
C THR A 16 15.25 19.22 1.91
N LEU A 17 15.91 18.64 0.90
CA LEU A 17 16.16 19.28 -0.40
C LEU A 17 15.35 18.63 -1.53
N LYS A 18 15.42 17.32 -1.63
CA LYS A 18 14.71 16.47 -2.58
C LYS A 18 14.44 15.12 -1.91
N GLY A 19 13.30 14.50 -2.21
CA GLY A 19 12.99 13.14 -1.74
C GLY A 19 13.98 12.11 -2.31
N VAL A 20 14.44 11.16 -1.51
CA VAL A 20 15.20 9.99 -1.99
C VAL A 20 14.38 9.22 -3.04
N CYS A 21 13.05 9.23 -2.92
CA CYS A 21 12.13 8.69 -3.92
C CYS A 21 12.10 9.46 -5.26
N GLY A 22 12.71 10.63 -5.33
CA GLY A 22 12.71 11.51 -6.50
C GLY A 22 11.74 12.70 -6.43
N LYS A 23 10.91 12.79 -5.38
CA LYS A 23 9.93 13.89 -5.20
C LYS A 23 10.63 15.23 -5.06
N THR A 24 10.17 16.24 -5.80
CA THR A 24 10.69 17.61 -5.73
C THR A 24 10.24 18.31 -4.44
N ALA A 25 10.90 19.41 -4.07
CA ALA A 25 10.49 20.23 -2.93
C ALA A 25 9.09 20.85 -3.13
N GLU A 26 8.80 21.25 -4.38
CA GLU A 26 7.48 21.76 -4.79
C GLU A 26 6.38 20.73 -4.56
N VAL A 27 6.50 19.53 -5.13
CA VAL A 27 5.51 18.46 -4.97
C VAL A 27 5.33 18.08 -3.51
N ALA A 28 6.41 18.01 -2.72
CA ALA A 28 6.29 17.71 -1.28
C ALA A 28 5.53 18.82 -0.53
N GLY A 29 5.79 20.09 -0.86
CA GLY A 29 5.06 21.23 -0.29
C GLY A 29 3.57 21.20 -0.66
N LEU A 30 3.25 20.98 -1.93
CA LEU A 30 1.86 20.89 -2.40
C LEU A 30 1.11 19.70 -1.74
N GLN A 31 1.80 18.61 -1.42
CA GLN A 31 1.22 17.52 -0.62
C GLN A 31 0.87 17.99 0.79
N ASP A 32 1.76 18.72 1.47
CA ASP A 32 1.50 19.24 2.81
C ASP A 32 0.31 20.21 2.79
N LEU A 33 0.22 21.08 1.77
CA LEU A 33 -0.90 21.98 1.59
C LEU A 33 -2.22 21.24 1.34
N LEU A 34 -2.21 20.22 0.48
CA LEU A 34 -3.41 19.39 0.25
C LEU A 34 -3.86 18.70 1.53
N MET A 35 -2.93 18.14 2.31
CA MET A 35 -3.24 17.56 3.63
C MET A 35 -3.88 18.59 4.57
N TYR A 36 -3.35 19.81 4.61
CA TYR A 36 -3.89 20.89 5.42
C TYR A 36 -5.34 21.25 5.03
N LEU A 37 -5.62 21.34 3.73
CA LEU A 37 -6.98 21.62 3.23
C LEU A 37 -7.95 20.47 3.52
N MET A 38 -7.49 19.22 3.40
CA MET A 38 -8.30 18.04 3.76
C MET A 38 -8.64 18.00 5.25
N LYS A 39 -7.75 18.46 6.13
CA LYS A 39 -8.08 18.66 7.56
C LYS A 39 -9.21 19.67 7.73
N GLY A 40 -9.21 20.76 6.96
CA GLY A 40 -10.29 21.73 6.93
C GLY A 40 -11.62 21.15 6.44
N ILE A 41 -11.60 20.46 5.30
CA ILE A 41 -12.76 19.75 4.74
C ILE A 41 -13.32 18.75 5.77
N SER A 42 -12.46 18.00 6.45
CA SER A 42 -12.86 17.02 7.46
C SER A 42 -13.56 17.67 8.67
N LYS A 43 -13.19 18.90 9.07
CA LYS A 43 -13.93 19.65 10.10
C LYS A 43 -15.37 19.94 9.66
N LEU A 44 -15.57 20.29 8.39
CA LEU A 44 -16.91 20.57 7.85
C LEU A 44 -17.74 19.29 7.75
N THR A 45 -17.17 18.21 7.21
CA THR A 45 -17.88 16.93 7.07
C THR A 45 -18.22 16.30 8.42
N THR A 46 -17.31 16.38 9.41
CA THR A 46 -17.59 15.93 10.77
C THR A 46 -18.74 16.73 11.40
N THR A 47 -18.83 18.03 11.10
CA THR A 47 -19.94 18.88 11.59
C THR A 47 -21.25 18.52 10.90
N LEU A 48 -21.25 18.29 9.58
CA LEU A 48 -22.43 17.85 8.82
C LEU A 48 -22.92 16.48 9.30
N ARG A 49 -22.00 15.54 9.52
CA ARG A 49 -22.32 14.18 10.02
C ARG A 49 -23.02 14.19 11.37
N LYS A 50 -22.67 15.14 12.27
CA LYS A 50 -23.39 15.35 13.54
C LYS A 50 -24.84 15.80 13.35
N GLN A 51 -25.19 16.30 12.17
CA GLN A 51 -26.55 16.65 11.76
C GLN A 51 -27.23 15.56 10.91
N GLY A 52 -26.60 14.39 10.80
CA GLY A 52 -27.11 13.29 9.97
C GLY A 52 -26.90 13.48 8.46
N VAL A 53 -26.04 14.41 8.06
CA VAL A 53 -25.77 14.70 6.64
C VAL A 53 -24.38 14.16 6.27
N GLU A 54 -24.33 13.30 5.28
CA GLU A 54 -23.10 12.77 4.69
C GLU A 54 -22.86 13.36 3.29
N SER A 55 -21.60 13.53 2.93
CA SER A 55 -21.18 13.99 1.61
C SER A 55 -20.31 12.94 0.92
N SER A 56 -20.90 12.17 0.01
CA SER A 56 -20.18 11.18 -0.79
C SER A 56 -19.04 11.81 -1.61
N THR A 57 -19.26 13.04 -2.12
CA THR A 57 -18.22 13.80 -2.83
C THR A 57 -17.02 14.09 -1.93
N ALA A 58 -17.26 14.50 -0.68
CA ALA A 58 -16.17 14.76 0.26
C ALA A 58 -15.49 13.46 0.72
N ASN A 59 -16.24 12.38 0.91
CA ASN A 59 -15.68 11.06 1.22
C ASN A 59 -14.68 10.63 0.14
N LYS A 60 -15.11 10.66 -1.13
CA LYS A 60 -14.24 10.28 -2.27
C LYS A 60 -13.04 11.22 -2.40
N PHE A 61 -13.26 12.54 -2.28
CA PHE A 61 -12.19 13.53 -2.34
C PHE A 61 -11.09 13.27 -1.32
N ILE A 62 -11.46 12.97 -0.06
CA ILE A 62 -10.50 12.69 1.02
C ILE A 62 -9.75 11.39 0.76
N VAL A 63 -10.43 10.33 0.34
CA VAL A 63 -9.78 9.07 -0.03
C VAL A 63 -8.75 9.27 -1.13
N ASP A 64 -9.13 9.94 -2.22
CA ASP A 64 -8.23 10.21 -3.37
C ASP A 64 -7.04 11.08 -2.97
N GLY A 65 -7.30 12.14 -2.22
CA GLY A 65 -6.27 13.06 -1.75
C GLY A 65 -5.26 12.38 -0.83
N LEU A 66 -5.72 11.55 0.10
CA LEU A 66 -4.87 10.76 0.97
C LEU A 66 -4.03 9.79 0.16
N PHE A 67 -4.64 9.03 -0.74
CA PHE A 67 -3.93 8.06 -1.58
C PHE A 67 -2.91 8.73 -2.51
N MET A 68 -3.27 9.86 -3.13
CA MET A 68 -2.37 10.64 -3.98
C MET A 68 -1.10 11.10 -3.24
N THR A 69 -1.16 11.27 -1.91
CA THR A 69 -0.04 11.75 -1.10
C THR A 69 0.85 10.66 -0.51
N ILE A 70 0.56 9.37 -0.74
CA ILE A 70 1.44 8.29 -0.26
C ILE A 70 2.77 8.28 -1.02
N THR A 71 3.73 7.53 -0.49
CA THR A 71 5.06 7.40 -1.09
C THR A 71 4.96 6.79 -2.50
N ASN A 72 5.69 7.36 -3.45
CA ASN A 72 5.80 6.88 -4.85
C ASN A 72 4.46 6.79 -5.61
N ALA A 73 3.45 7.59 -5.24
CA ALA A 73 2.20 7.68 -5.98
C ALA A 73 2.27 8.77 -7.04
N ASN A 74 2.37 10.02 -6.65
CA ASN A 74 2.26 11.15 -7.56
C ASN A 74 3.44 12.11 -7.45
N PHE A 75 4.01 12.45 -8.62
CA PHE A 75 5.16 13.34 -8.79
C PHE A 75 4.82 14.55 -9.69
N ASP A 76 3.55 14.71 -10.08
CA ASP A 76 3.08 15.75 -10.98
C ASP A 76 2.51 16.93 -10.18
N SER A 77 3.24 18.05 -10.13
CA SER A 77 2.82 19.26 -9.41
C SER A 77 1.50 19.83 -9.95
N SER A 78 1.25 19.74 -11.25
CA SER A 78 0.04 20.27 -11.88
C SER A 78 -1.21 19.54 -11.38
N ARG A 79 -1.12 18.25 -11.12
CA ARG A 79 -2.21 17.45 -10.55
C ARG A 79 -2.50 17.82 -9.10
N PHE A 80 -1.46 18.13 -8.32
CA PHE A 80 -1.64 18.65 -6.96
C PHE A 80 -2.30 20.02 -6.95
N VAL A 81 -1.87 20.93 -7.82
CA VAL A 81 -2.50 22.25 -7.98
C VAL A 81 -3.98 22.10 -8.35
N SER A 82 -4.31 21.20 -9.29
CA SER A 82 -5.69 20.92 -9.67
C SER A 82 -6.51 20.39 -8.48
N LYS A 83 -5.96 19.43 -7.72
CA LYS A 83 -6.64 18.84 -6.55
C LYS A 83 -6.81 19.85 -5.41
N ILE A 84 -5.86 20.77 -5.22
CA ILE A 84 -5.97 21.88 -4.27
C ILE A 84 -7.12 22.84 -4.66
N LYS A 85 -7.25 23.17 -5.95
CA LYS A 85 -8.38 24.01 -6.43
C LYS A 85 -9.72 23.32 -6.27
N GLU A 86 -9.78 22.00 -6.51
CA GLU A 86 -10.96 21.19 -6.21
C GLU A 86 -11.32 21.22 -4.71
N ALA A 87 -10.31 21.19 -3.83
CA ALA A 87 -10.52 21.33 -2.38
C ALA A 87 -11.18 22.66 -2.00
N TYR A 88 -10.81 23.77 -2.66
CA TYR A 88 -11.44 25.07 -2.40
C TYR A 88 -12.93 25.06 -2.76
N GLN A 89 -13.27 24.53 -3.93
CA GLN A 89 -14.64 24.45 -4.38
C GLN A 89 -15.49 23.54 -3.47
N LEU A 90 -14.94 22.36 -3.13
CA LEU A 90 -15.62 21.44 -2.22
C LEU A 90 -15.87 22.08 -0.85
N ARG A 91 -14.88 22.76 -0.31
CA ARG A 91 -15.01 23.47 0.97
C ARG A 91 -16.12 24.54 0.93
N GLU A 92 -16.19 25.34 -0.14
CA GLU A 92 -17.25 26.33 -0.32
C GLU A 92 -18.64 25.67 -0.38
N ASN A 93 -18.77 24.56 -1.08
CA ASN A 93 -20.03 23.80 -1.17
C ASN A 93 -20.47 23.27 0.22
N LEU A 94 -19.54 22.72 1.01
CA LEU A 94 -19.82 22.22 2.36
C LEU A 94 -20.18 23.35 3.34
N LEU A 95 -19.54 24.51 3.25
CA LEU A 95 -19.91 25.70 4.05
C LEU A 95 -21.31 26.18 3.70
N ASN A 96 -21.68 26.23 2.43
CA ASN A 96 -23.02 26.59 1.98
C ASN A 96 -24.07 25.59 2.48
N GLU A 97 -23.74 24.30 2.55
CA GLU A 97 -24.62 23.28 3.12
C GLU A 97 -24.86 23.49 4.61
N LEU A 98 -23.80 23.78 5.38
CA LEU A 98 -23.92 24.13 6.80
C LEU A 98 -24.77 25.37 7.03
N HIS A 99 -24.57 26.41 6.22
CA HIS A 99 -25.40 27.63 6.28
C HIS A 99 -26.87 27.35 6.01
N ARG A 100 -27.20 26.46 5.03
CA ARG A 100 -28.58 26.04 4.78
C ARG A 100 -29.22 25.32 5.96
N LEU A 101 -28.41 24.62 6.75
CA LEU A 101 -28.84 23.97 8.00
C LEU A 101 -28.88 24.94 9.20
N GLY A 102 -28.61 26.23 8.99
CA GLY A 102 -28.58 27.26 10.06
C GLY A 102 -27.33 27.16 10.95
N ILE A 103 -26.29 26.48 10.54
CA ILE A 103 -25.07 26.27 11.30
C ILE A 103 -24.02 27.28 10.87
N HIS A 104 -23.60 28.12 11.79
CA HIS A 104 -22.55 29.10 11.59
C HIS A 104 -21.30 28.67 12.37
N LEU A 105 -20.27 28.24 11.66
CA LEU A 105 -19.00 27.88 12.27
C LEU A 105 -18.14 29.10 12.51
N SER A 106 -17.43 29.09 13.65
CA SER A 106 -16.33 30.04 13.86
C SER A 106 -15.15 29.63 12.94
N LEU A 107 -14.85 30.48 11.95
CA LEU A 107 -13.78 30.23 10.97
C LEU A 107 -12.41 30.66 11.54
N THR A 108 -12.08 30.22 12.74
CA THR A 108 -10.82 30.57 13.42
C THR A 108 -9.60 29.83 12.84
N CYS A 109 -9.80 28.69 12.15
CA CYS A 109 -8.73 28.00 11.45
C CYS A 109 -8.68 28.44 9.99
N ASP A 110 -7.54 28.93 9.52
CA ASP A 110 -7.39 29.34 8.13
C ASP A 110 -7.42 28.17 7.15
N CYS A 111 -7.30 26.91 7.62
CA CYS A 111 -7.61 25.72 6.84
C CYS A 111 -9.03 25.74 6.23
N LEU A 112 -9.94 26.53 6.82
CA LEU A 112 -11.31 26.72 6.35
C LEU A 112 -11.48 27.89 5.36
N THR A 113 -10.52 28.81 5.32
CA THR A 113 -10.68 30.08 4.58
C THR A 113 -9.57 30.34 3.56
N TRP A 114 -8.35 29.88 3.85
CA TRP A 114 -7.21 30.16 2.98
C TRP A 114 -7.40 29.59 1.57
N LYS A 115 -7.13 30.42 0.56
CA LYS A 115 -7.09 30.04 -0.85
C LYS A 115 -6.16 30.94 -1.64
N SER A 116 -5.58 30.40 -2.70
CA SER A 116 -4.85 31.16 -3.71
C SER A 116 -4.91 30.44 -5.06
N ASP A 117 -4.89 31.22 -6.14
CA ASP A 117 -4.76 30.72 -7.51
C ASP A 117 -3.29 30.70 -8.00
N LYS A 118 -2.36 31.29 -7.22
CA LYS A 118 -0.94 31.40 -7.57
C LYS A 118 -0.14 30.28 -6.89
N VAL A 119 0.63 29.56 -7.68
CA VAL A 119 1.45 28.44 -7.20
C VAL A 119 2.49 28.93 -6.18
N GLU A 120 3.08 30.10 -6.41
CA GLU A 120 4.07 30.69 -5.51
C GLU A 120 3.50 30.95 -4.09
N GLU A 121 2.24 31.38 -4.01
CA GLU A 121 1.55 31.57 -2.73
C GLU A 121 1.20 30.22 -2.07
N MET A 122 0.87 29.19 -2.87
CA MET A 122 0.69 27.81 -2.39
C MET A 122 1.99 27.25 -1.79
N GLU A 123 3.13 27.47 -2.44
CA GLU A 123 4.44 27.05 -1.92
C GLU A 123 4.83 27.76 -0.61
N VAL A 124 4.50 29.06 -0.48
CA VAL A 124 4.73 29.80 0.76
C VAL A 124 3.88 29.19 1.88
N LYS A 125 2.57 28.99 1.63
CA LYS A 125 1.65 28.41 2.62
C LYS A 125 2.06 27.01 3.03
N ALA A 126 2.52 26.19 2.09
CA ALA A 126 3.00 24.85 2.35
C ALA A 126 4.14 24.80 3.40
N LYS A 127 5.01 25.81 3.43
CA LYS A 127 6.10 25.88 4.42
C LYS A 127 5.59 26.16 5.84
N GLU A 128 4.46 26.83 5.95
CA GLU A 128 3.84 27.16 7.27
C GLU A 128 3.07 25.97 7.86
N VAL A 129 2.49 25.12 7.00
CA VAL A 129 1.54 24.07 7.42
C VAL A 129 2.11 22.65 7.30
N GLY A 130 3.39 22.51 6.98
CA GLY A 130 4.07 21.22 6.85
C GLY A 130 4.30 20.52 8.21
N ILE A 131 4.89 19.35 8.14
CA ILE A 131 5.10 18.42 9.28
C ILE A 131 5.73 19.13 10.48
N LEU A 132 6.72 20.00 10.26
CA LEU A 132 7.46 20.67 11.32
C LEU A 132 6.69 21.82 12.00
N ALA A 133 5.47 22.15 11.54
CA ALA A 133 4.59 23.11 12.22
C ALA A 133 4.16 22.62 13.62
N THR A 134 4.20 21.31 13.88
CA THR A 134 3.99 20.74 15.22
C THR A 134 5.32 20.66 15.94
N GLU A 135 5.59 21.55 16.90
CA GLU A 135 6.89 21.68 17.57
C GLU A 135 7.21 20.48 18.50
N ASN A 136 6.22 20.03 19.29
CA ASN A 136 6.40 18.91 20.20
C ASN A 136 6.63 17.62 19.40
N GLU A 137 7.81 17.00 19.59
CA GLU A 137 8.25 15.84 18.82
C GLU A 137 7.36 14.61 19.03
N ASP A 138 6.90 14.35 20.25
CA ASP A 138 6.06 13.20 20.55
C ASP A 138 4.66 13.36 19.96
N ILE A 139 4.07 14.55 20.09
CA ILE A 139 2.78 14.88 19.47
C ILE A 139 2.89 14.80 17.96
N ARG A 140 3.93 15.39 17.37
CA ARG A 140 4.21 15.30 15.94
C ARG A 140 4.34 13.85 15.47
N SER A 141 5.11 13.05 16.19
CA SER A 141 5.33 11.62 15.90
C SER A 141 4.00 10.84 15.86
N LEU A 142 3.15 11.02 16.85
CA LEU A 142 1.85 10.35 16.92
C LEU A 142 0.86 10.87 15.88
N CYS A 143 0.82 12.18 15.62
CA CYS A 143 -0.01 12.77 14.56
C CYS A 143 0.40 12.26 13.17
N GLU A 144 1.71 12.14 12.90
CA GLU A 144 2.19 11.59 11.64
C GLU A 144 1.96 10.08 11.54
N LEU A 145 2.16 9.32 12.62
CA LEU A 145 1.85 7.89 12.65
C LEU A 145 0.36 7.64 12.34
N LEU A 146 -0.55 8.41 12.96
CA LEU A 146 -1.98 8.37 12.67
C LEU A 146 -2.27 8.76 11.22
N THR A 147 -1.68 9.85 10.74
CA THR A 147 -1.84 10.33 9.35
C THR A 147 -1.37 9.29 8.35
N TYR A 148 -0.23 8.63 8.58
CA TYR A 148 0.30 7.61 7.68
C TYR A 148 -0.52 6.33 7.71
N GLY A 149 -1.04 5.95 8.88
CA GLY A 149 -2.03 4.88 8.98
C GLY A 149 -3.27 5.16 8.13
N VAL A 150 -3.84 6.37 8.25
CA VAL A 150 -5.01 6.80 7.48
C VAL A 150 -4.73 6.88 5.98
N LYS A 151 -3.54 7.33 5.57
CA LYS A 151 -3.12 7.30 4.15
C LYS A 151 -3.08 5.88 3.59
N GLY A 152 -2.51 4.93 4.35
CA GLY A 152 -2.49 3.51 3.95
C GLY A 152 -3.89 2.91 3.88
N MET A 153 -4.76 3.24 4.83
CA MET A 153 -6.16 2.84 4.85
C MET A 153 -6.91 3.34 3.61
N ALA A 154 -6.71 4.61 3.23
CA ALA A 154 -7.36 5.24 2.08
C ALA A 154 -7.07 4.49 0.76
N ALA A 155 -5.86 3.95 0.59
CA ALA A 155 -5.52 3.14 -0.57
C ALA A 155 -6.38 1.88 -0.68
N TYR A 156 -6.61 1.18 0.43
CA TYR A 156 -7.44 -0.02 0.46
C TYR A 156 -8.93 0.29 0.25
N VAL A 157 -9.40 1.37 0.85
CA VAL A 157 -10.78 1.85 0.69
C VAL A 157 -11.06 2.28 -0.74
N GLU A 158 -10.11 2.92 -1.42
CA GLU A 158 -10.24 3.32 -2.82
C GLU A 158 -10.38 2.12 -3.75
N HIS A 159 -9.58 1.06 -3.54
CA HIS A 159 -9.70 -0.16 -4.34
C HIS A 159 -11.05 -0.86 -4.13
N ALA A 160 -11.55 -0.91 -2.89
CA ALA A 160 -12.88 -1.46 -2.60
C ALA A 160 -13.98 -0.61 -3.27
N TYR A 161 -13.88 0.73 -3.20
CA TYR A 161 -14.79 1.66 -3.86
C TYR A 161 -14.86 1.44 -5.37
N ASN A 162 -13.73 1.21 -6.04
CA ASN A 162 -13.67 0.93 -7.48
C ASN A 162 -14.42 -0.35 -7.87
N LEU A 163 -14.66 -1.24 -6.93
CA LEU A 163 -15.47 -2.46 -7.07
C LEU A 163 -16.92 -2.29 -6.58
N GLY A 164 -17.30 -1.09 -6.13
CA GLY A 164 -18.64 -0.80 -5.62
C GLY A 164 -18.88 -1.22 -4.17
N PHE A 165 -17.82 -1.43 -3.40
CA PHE A 165 -17.89 -1.77 -1.98
C PHE A 165 -17.47 -0.58 -1.12
N GLU A 166 -18.37 -0.18 -0.21
CA GLU A 166 -18.17 0.97 0.67
C GLU A 166 -18.55 0.63 2.11
N ASP A 167 -17.88 1.30 3.06
CA ASP A 167 -18.23 1.32 4.49
C ASP A 167 -18.10 2.76 4.99
N THR A 168 -19.24 3.40 5.31
CA THR A 168 -19.29 4.80 5.76
C THR A 168 -18.52 5.03 7.05
N SER A 169 -18.36 4.01 7.89
CA SER A 169 -17.59 4.11 9.13
C SER A 169 -16.09 4.36 8.85
N LEU A 170 -15.56 3.84 7.75
CA LEU A 170 -14.17 4.09 7.33
C LEU A 170 -13.97 5.53 6.89
N TYR A 171 -14.90 6.09 6.10
CA TYR A 171 -14.84 7.51 5.74
C TYR A 171 -14.94 8.41 6.97
N ALA A 172 -15.88 8.11 7.87
CA ALA A 172 -16.04 8.84 9.11
C ALA A 172 -14.75 8.84 9.95
N PHE A 173 -14.15 7.66 10.14
CA PHE A 173 -12.91 7.52 10.91
C PHE A 173 -11.75 8.31 10.28
N MET A 174 -11.55 8.21 8.95
CA MET A 174 -10.48 8.96 8.26
C MET A 174 -10.63 10.47 8.48
N GLN A 175 -11.85 11.01 8.39
CA GLN A 175 -12.15 12.42 8.62
C GLN A 175 -11.91 12.80 10.07
N ASP A 176 -12.40 12.01 11.03
CA ASP A 176 -12.22 12.28 12.46
C ASP A 176 -10.75 12.22 12.88
N ALA A 177 -9.97 11.28 12.31
CA ALA A 177 -8.53 11.21 12.51
C ALA A 177 -7.81 12.46 11.99
N LEU A 178 -8.17 12.94 10.78
CA LEU A 178 -7.61 14.19 10.25
C LEU A 178 -7.95 15.40 11.12
N VAL A 179 -9.19 15.51 11.62
CA VAL A 179 -9.59 16.56 12.58
C VAL A 179 -8.78 16.44 13.86
N THR A 180 -8.61 15.25 14.39
CA THR A 180 -7.83 14.97 15.60
C THR A 180 -6.42 15.52 15.52
N THR A 181 -5.73 15.36 14.37
CA THR A 181 -4.38 15.92 14.19
C THR A 181 -4.31 17.44 14.17
N THR A 182 -5.44 18.15 14.20
CA THR A 182 -5.49 19.63 14.29
C THR A 182 -5.73 20.15 15.69
N ARG A 183 -5.93 19.27 16.66
CA ARG A 183 -6.25 19.63 18.05
C ARG A 183 -4.96 19.86 18.84
N SER A 184 -4.91 20.95 19.60
CA SER A 184 -3.78 21.31 20.47
C SER A 184 -3.95 20.87 21.92
N ASP A 185 -5.15 20.36 22.29
CA ASP A 185 -5.52 19.96 23.65
C ASP A 185 -5.30 18.45 23.92
N LEU A 186 -4.83 17.69 22.93
CA LEU A 186 -4.62 16.25 23.07
C LEU A 186 -3.27 15.92 23.73
N THR A 187 -3.33 14.94 24.61
CA THR A 187 -2.13 14.37 25.23
C THR A 187 -1.53 13.26 24.37
N VAL A 188 -0.30 12.83 24.71
CA VAL A 188 0.34 11.65 24.11
C VAL A 188 -0.53 10.40 24.31
N ALA A 189 -1.19 10.25 25.48
CA ALA A 189 -2.07 9.11 25.75
C ALA A 189 -3.30 9.10 24.84
N ASP A 190 -3.94 10.27 24.64
CA ASP A 190 -5.09 10.40 23.75
C ASP A 190 -4.71 10.03 22.30
N LEU A 191 -3.60 10.55 21.80
CA LEU A 191 -3.11 10.25 20.45
C LEU A 191 -2.70 8.78 20.29
N THR A 192 -2.11 8.17 21.31
CA THR A 192 -1.81 6.73 21.31
C THR A 192 -3.08 5.90 21.15
N GLN A 193 -4.16 6.27 21.84
CA GLN A 193 -5.46 5.61 21.69
C GLN A 193 -6.00 5.76 20.25
N TRP A 194 -5.87 6.95 19.63
CA TRP A 194 -6.26 7.17 18.24
C TRP A 194 -5.45 6.31 17.25
N VAL A 195 -4.15 6.15 17.50
CA VAL A 195 -3.27 5.28 16.69
C VAL A 195 -3.70 3.83 16.79
N LEU A 196 -4.03 3.31 17.99
CA LEU A 196 -4.53 1.95 18.16
C LEU A 196 -5.91 1.76 17.50
N THR A 197 -6.80 2.75 17.64
CA THR A 197 -8.10 2.73 16.94
C THR A 197 -7.91 2.76 15.42
N CYS A 198 -6.89 3.46 14.91
CA CYS A 198 -6.54 3.40 13.49
C CYS A 198 -6.22 1.97 13.05
N GLY A 199 -5.55 1.17 13.90
CA GLY A 199 -5.32 -0.25 13.65
C GLY A 199 -6.60 -1.05 13.51
N GLU A 200 -7.61 -0.82 14.36
CA GLU A 200 -8.94 -1.44 14.25
C GLU A 200 -9.58 -1.17 12.88
N TYR A 201 -9.62 0.10 12.49
CA TYR A 201 -10.17 0.49 11.19
C TYR A 201 -9.31 0.00 10.02
N GLY A 202 -8.01 -0.22 10.23
CA GLY A 202 -7.12 -0.89 9.28
C GLY A 202 -7.55 -2.32 9.00
N VAL A 203 -7.90 -3.09 10.04
CA VAL A 203 -8.47 -4.44 9.88
C VAL A 203 -9.78 -4.39 9.09
N LYS A 204 -10.69 -3.45 9.42
CA LYS A 204 -11.96 -3.28 8.69
C LYS A 204 -11.75 -2.93 7.22
N ALA A 205 -10.79 -2.05 6.90
CA ALA A 205 -10.49 -1.66 5.53
C ALA A 205 -9.92 -2.82 4.70
N MET A 206 -9.01 -3.61 5.28
CA MET A 206 -8.47 -4.80 4.61
C MET A 206 -9.54 -5.87 4.42
N ALA A 207 -10.42 -6.09 5.42
CA ALA A 207 -11.54 -7.02 5.31
C ALA A 207 -12.55 -6.59 4.23
N LEU A 208 -12.82 -5.28 4.10
CA LEU A 208 -13.69 -4.74 3.06
C LEU A 208 -13.10 -5.00 1.67
N LEU A 209 -11.80 -4.76 1.50
CA LEU A 209 -11.11 -4.97 0.23
C LEU A 209 -11.01 -6.47 -0.12
N ASP A 210 -10.71 -7.34 0.84
CA ASP A 210 -10.73 -8.78 0.64
C ASP A 210 -12.11 -9.25 0.16
N LYS A 211 -13.18 -8.82 0.83
CA LYS A 211 -14.56 -9.09 0.42
C LYS A 211 -14.84 -8.56 -0.99
N ALA A 212 -14.42 -7.35 -1.31
CA ALA A 212 -14.63 -6.75 -2.62
C ALA A 212 -13.94 -7.56 -3.73
N ASN A 213 -12.66 -7.90 -3.53
CA ASN A 213 -11.88 -8.67 -4.48
C ASN A 213 -12.43 -10.09 -4.67
N THR A 214 -12.68 -10.81 -3.57
CA THR A 214 -13.11 -12.21 -3.62
C THR A 214 -14.54 -12.37 -4.13
N SER A 215 -15.44 -11.44 -3.79
CA SER A 215 -16.82 -11.43 -4.33
C SER A 215 -16.85 -11.13 -5.83
N THR A 216 -15.90 -10.34 -6.34
CA THR A 216 -15.86 -9.93 -7.74
C THR A 216 -15.09 -10.92 -8.62
N TYR A 217 -13.97 -11.43 -8.12
CA TYR A 217 -13.01 -12.20 -8.93
C TYR A 217 -12.86 -13.67 -8.50
N GLY A 218 -13.54 -14.08 -7.44
CA GLY A 218 -13.39 -15.38 -6.80
C GLY A 218 -12.24 -15.41 -5.80
N ASN A 219 -12.20 -16.43 -4.96
CA ASN A 219 -11.10 -16.61 -4.01
C ASN A 219 -9.80 -16.95 -4.76
N PRO A 220 -8.66 -16.33 -4.40
CA PRO A 220 -7.37 -16.73 -4.93
C PRO A 220 -7.13 -18.22 -4.74
N GLU A 221 -6.56 -18.84 -5.75
CA GLU A 221 -6.25 -20.28 -5.76
C GLU A 221 -4.80 -20.52 -6.14
N ILE A 222 -4.23 -21.64 -5.72
CA ILE A 222 -2.84 -22.03 -6.04
C ILE A 222 -2.62 -21.96 -7.53
N THR A 223 -1.70 -21.12 -7.95
CA THR A 223 -1.44 -20.83 -9.35
C THR A 223 0.06 -20.82 -9.64
N LYS A 224 0.44 -21.49 -10.70
CA LYS A 224 1.75 -21.35 -11.32
C LYS A 224 1.70 -20.20 -12.31
N VAL A 225 2.50 -19.19 -12.08
CA VAL A 225 2.57 -17.99 -12.92
C VAL A 225 3.84 -18.03 -13.74
N ASN A 226 3.69 -17.97 -15.07
CA ASN A 226 4.80 -17.89 -15.99
C ASN A 226 5.61 -16.59 -15.77
N ILE A 227 6.93 -16.66 -15.82
CA ILE A 227 7.84 -15.52 -15.75
C ILE A 227 8.64 -15.29 -17.04
N GLY A 228 8.38 -16.07 -18.08
CA GLY A 228 8.87 -15.85 -19.44
C GLY A 228 7.95 -14.93 -20.26
N VAL A 229 8.22 -14.79 -21.54
CA VAL A 229 7.50 -13.89 -22.44
C VAL A 229 6.86 -14.62 -23.62
N GLY A 230 5.80 -14.03 -24.18
CA GLY A 230 5.18 -14.39 -25.44
C GLY A 230 5.87 -13.76 -26.65
N LYS A 231 5.22 -13.85 -27.81
CA LYS A 231 5.75 -13.35 -29.09
C LYS A 231 5.06 -12.07 -29.57
N ASN A 232 4.00 -11.65 -28.90
CA ASN A 232 3.24 -10.48 -29.27
C ASN A 232 3.78 -9.21 -28.61
N PRO A 233 3.49 -8.02 -29.15
CA PRO A 233 3.67 -6.78 -28.41
C PRO A 233 2.96 -6.83 -27.06
N GLY A 234 3.51 -6.16 -26.04
CA GLY A 234 3.02 -6.31 -24.68
C GLY A 234 2.59 -5.00 -24.02
N ILE A 235 1.69 -5.13 -23.07
CA ILE A 235 1.38 -4.11 -22.06
C ILE A 235 1.77 -4.65 -20.70
N LEU A 236 2.60 -3.89 -19.97
CA LEU A 236 3.01 -4.20 -18.60
C LEU A 236 2.20 -3.35 -17.63
N ILE A 237 1.38 -3.98 -16.81
CA ILE A 237 0.60 -3.29 -15.78
C ILE A 237 1.25 -3.44 -14.41
N SER A 238 1.50 -2.31 -13.75
CA SER A 238 2.12 -2.23 -12.41
C SER A 238 1.23 -1.46 -11.46
N GLY A 239 1.23 -1.83 -10.19
CA GLY A 239 0.37 -1.25 -9.15
C GLY A 239 -0.50 -2.31 -8.49
N HIS A 240 -1.72 -1.91 -8.04
CA HIS A 240 -2.52 -2.78 -7.16
C HIS A 240 -3.98 -2.94 -7.60
N ASP A 241 -4.54 -2.04 -8.42
CA ASP A 241 -5.97 -1.98 -8.72
C ASP A 241 -6.41 -3.12 -9.64
N LEU A 242 -7.18 -4.07 -9.10
CA LEU A 242 -7.69 -5.22 -9.84
C LEU A 242 -8.82 -4.84 -10.82
N ARG A 243 -9.51 -3.71 -10.60
CA ARG A 243 -10.50 -3.23 -11.56
C ARG A 243 -9.83 -2.69 -12.82
N ASP A 244 -8.68 -2.04 -12.68
CA ASP A 244 -7.92 -1.54 -13.84
C ASP A 244 -7.38 -2.68 -14.70
N ILE A 245 -6.87 -3.77 -14.11
CA ILE A 245 -6.46 -4.92 -14.91
C ILE A 245 -7.64 -5.65 -15.55
N GLN A 246 -8.80 -5.70 -14.90
CA GLN A 246 -10.01 -6.21 -15.53
C GLN A 246 -10.36 -5.41 -16.78
N ASP A 247 -10.49 -4.08 -16.65
CA ASP A 247 -10.82 -3.20 -17.77
C ASP A 247 -9.79 -3.33 -18.91
N LEU A 248 -8.50 -3.51 -18.58
CA LEU A 248 -7.43 -3.70 -19.55
C LEU A 248 -7.55 -5.05 -20.28
N LEU A 249 -7.75 -6.15 -19.54
CA LEU A 249 -7.87 -7.49 -20.12
C LEU A 249 -9.08 -7.61 -21.05
N GLU A 250 -10.21 -7.00 -20.66
CA GLU A 250 -11.42 -6.96 -21.50
C GLU A 250 -11.19 -6.20 -22.81
N GLN A 251 -10.46 -5.08 -22.78
CA GLN A 251 -10.22 -4.25 -23.97
C GLN A 251 -9.07 -4.76 -24.85
N THR A 252 -8.17 -5.58 -24.32
CA THR A 252 -7.06 -6.18 -25.08
C THR A 252 -7.40 -7.54 -25.68
N GLU A 253 -8.52 -8.17 -25.29
CA GLU A 253 -8.92 -9.47 -25.81
C GLU A 253 -9.11 -9.42 -27.33
N GLY A 254 -8.46 -10.33 -28.05
CA GLY A 254 -8.51 -10.43 -29.51
C GLY A 254 -7.74 -9.35 -30.28
N THR A 255 -7.01 -8.45 -29.60
CA THR A 255 -6.23 -7.38 -30.26
C THR A 255 -4.84 -7.79 -30.73
N GLY A 256 -4.37 -8.97 -30.35
CA GLY A 256 -2.99 -9.44 -30.60
C GLY A 256 -1.96 -8.84 -29.64
N ILE A 257 -2.38 -8.27 -28.53
CA ILE A 257 -1.54 -7.72 -27.47
C ILE A 257 -1.49 -8.70 -26.29
N ASP A 258 -0.30 -8.97 -25.79
CA ASP A 258 -0.08 -9.72 -24.55
C ASP A 258 -0.08 -8.80 -23.34
N VAL A 259 -0.66 -9.23 -22.22
CA VAL A 259 -0.66 -8.47 -20.96
C VAL A 259 0.20 -9.18 -19.93
N TYR A 260 1.07 -8.40 -19.28
CA TYR A 260 1.98 -8.86 -18.23
C TYR A 260 1.76 -8.05 -16.96
N THR A 261 1.91 -8.70 -15.82
CA THR A 261 1.95 -8.02 -14.52
C THR A 261 3.38 -7.68 -14.12
N HIS A 262 3.52 -6.66 -13.28
CA HIS A 262 4.76 -6.30 -12.62
C HIS A 262 4.50 -6.01 -11.14
N SER A 263 5.45 -6.41 -10.28
CA SER A 263 5.42 -6.06 -8.86
C SER A 263 4.12 -6.51 -8.15
N GLU A 264 3.38 -5.60 -7.52
CA GLU A 264 2.17 -5.91 -6.75
C GLU A 264 0.96 -6.33 -7.61
N MET A 265 1.05 -6.25 -8.92
CA MET A 265 -0.01 -6.79 -9.78
C MET A 265 0.12 -8.31 -10.03
N LEU A 266 1.26 -8.93 -9.71
CA LEU A 266 1.45 -10.40 -9.80
C LEU A 266 0.25 -11.21 -9.24
N PRO A 267 -0.32 -10.88 -8.07
CA PRO A 267 -1.42 -11.66 -7.50
C PRO A 267 -2.71 -11.66 -8.32
N ALA A 268 -2.87 -10.79 -9.31
CA ALA A 268 -4.02 -10.86 -10.22
C ALA A 268 -4.14 -12.24 -10.89
N HIS A 269 -3.01 -12.91 -11.17
CA HIS A 269 -2.99 -14.26 -11.73
C HIS A 269 -3.63 -15.32 -10.82
N TYR A 270 -3.75 -15.06 -9.52
CA TYR A 270 -4.30 -16.03 -8.57
C TYR A 270 -5.83 -16.08 -8.60
N TYR A 271 -6.48 -15.03 -9.11
CA TYR A 271 -7.94 -14.92 -9.13
C TYR A 271 -8.57 -15.70 -10.29
N PRO A 272 -9.57 -16.58 -10.03
CA PRO A 272 -10.22 -17.38 -11.06
C PRO A 272 -10.76 -16.58 -12.24
N ALA A 273 -11.33 -15.38 -11.99
CA ALA A 273 -11.96 -14.56 -13.02
C ALA A 273 -11.00 -14.14 -14.15
N PHE A 274 -9.71 -14.04 -13.87
CA PHE A 274 -8.72 -13.62 -14.88
C PHE A 274 -8.12 -14.78 -15.68
N LYS A 275 -8.26 -16.02 -15.23
CA LYS A 275 -7.68 -17.20 -15.89
C LYS A 275 -8.27 -17.53 -17.27
N LYS A 276 -9.42 -16.95 -17.59
CA LYS A 276 -10.05 -17.11 -18.91
C LYS A 276 -9.30 -16.37 -20.04
N TYR A 277 -8.51 -15.34 -19.70
CA TYR A 277 -7.82 -14.51 -20.69
C TYR A 277 -6.48 -15.15 -21.11
N LYS A 278 -6.43 -15.74 -22.31
CA LYS A 278 -5.24 -16.43 -22.81
C LYS A 278 -4.05 -15.50 -23.08
N HIS A 279 -4.32 -14.22 -23.34
CA HIS A 279 -3.31 -13.17 -23.57
C HIS A 279 -2.78 -12.55 -22.26
N PHE A 280 -3.26 -13.02 -21.10
CA PHE A 280 -2.71 -12.72 -19.79
C PHE A 280 -1.55 -13.67 -19.50
N VAL A 281 -0.34 -13.33 -19.95
CA VAL A 281 0.77 -14.26 -20.18
C VAL A 281 1.50 -14.64 -18.90
N GLY A 282 1.76 -13.66 -18.01
CA GLY A 282 2.55 -13.91 -16.82
C GLY A 282 3.05 -12.65 -16.13
N ASN A 283 4.02 -12.80 -15.24
CA ASN A 283 4.67 -11.71 -14.54
C ASN A 283 6.04 -11.42 -15.14
N TYR A 284 6.33 -10.15 -15.41
CA TYR A 284 7.62 -9.70 -15.94
C TYR A 284 8.39 -8.95 -14.88
N GLY A 285 9.63 -9.36 -14.63
CA GLY A 285 10.53 -8.70 -13.69
C GLY A 285 10.22 -8.99 -12.22
N SER A 286 10.47 -7.99 -11.36
CA SER A 286 10.56 -8.18 -9.92
C SER A 286 9.76 -7.11 -9.14
N ALA A 287 10.24 -6.74 -7.94
CA ALA A 287 9.65 -5.70 -7.11
C ALA A 287 9.79 -4.30 -7.74
N TRP A 288 8.93 -3.38 -7.31
CA TRP A 288 8.80 -2.02 -7.84
C TRP A 288 10.12 -1.26 -8.06
N TRP A 289 11.10 -1.43 -7.21
CA TRP A 289 12.36 -0.70 -7.29
C TRP A 289 13.27 -1.16 -8.45
N LYS A 290 12.97 -2.30 -9.07
CA LYS A 290 13.65 -2.85 -10.25
C LYS A 290 13.18 -2.23 -11.58
N GLN A 291 12.17 -1.37 -11.57
CA GLN A 291 11.62 -0.71 -12.76
C GLN A 291 12.70 -0.12 -13.67
N THR A 292 13.73 0.51 -13.08
CA THR A 292 14.83 1.10 -13.84
C THR A 292 15.70 0.09 -14.62
N SER A 293 15.52 -1.18 -14.43
CA SER A 293 16.14 -2.26 -15.22
C SER A 293 15.10 -3.04 -16.02
N ASP A 294 14.01 -3.42 -15.37
CA ASP A 294 13.01 -4.32 -15.97
C ASP A 294 12.28 -3.64 -17.16
N PHE A 295 12.02 -2.34 -17.06
CA PHE A 295 11.31 -1.60 -18.11
C PHE A 295 12.16 -1.31 -19.35
N GLU A 296 13.50 -1.27 -19.22
CA GLU A 296 14.40 -1.10 -20.35
C GLU A 296 14.31 -2.24 -21.38
N THR A 297 13.98 -3.44 -20.90
CA THR A 297 13.92 -4.66 -21.72
C THR A 297 12.50 -5.08 -22.08
N PHE A 298 11.47 -4.42 -21.52
CA PHE A 298 10.08 -4.79 -21.78
C PHE A 298 9.66 -4.45 -23.22
N ASN A 299 10.17 -3.40 -23.83
CA ASN A 299 9.91 -2.90 -25.19
C ASN A 299 8.46 -2.43 -25.45
N GLY A 300 7.46 -2.95 -24.73
CA GLY A 300 6.05 -2.59 -24.84
C GLY A 300 5.66 -1.37 -24.03
N VAL A 301 4.35 -1.13 -23.88
CA VAL A 301 3.78 -0.01 -23.11
C VAL A 301 3.65 -0.40 -21.63
N ILE A 302 3.85 0.59 -20.75
CA ILE A 302 3.80 0.41 -19.30
C ILE A 302 2.64 1.24 -18.74
N LEU A 303 1.79 0.61 -17.93
CA LEU A 303 0.65 1.25 -17.26
C LEU A 303 0.84 1.20 -15.74
N PHE A 304 0.88 2.36 -15.10
CA PHE A 304 0.79 2.48 -13.65
C PHE A 304 -0.63 2.76 -13.21
N THR A 305 -1.20 1.87 -12.39
CA THR A 305 -2.55 2.02 -11.84
C THR A 305 -2.56 2.70 -10.48
N THR A 306 -1.49 2.53 -9.70
CA THR A 306 -1.36 3.04 -8.33
C THR A 306 0.09 3.38 -8.00
N ASN A 307 0.39 3.61 -6.73
CA ASN A 307 1.74 3.89 -6.24
C ASN A 307 2.76 2.80 -6.58
N CYS A 308 3.99 3.02 -6.15
CA CYS A 308 5.22 2.31 -6.47
C CYS A 308 5.83 2.73 -7.82
N LEU A 309 5.53 3.93 -8.31
CA LEU A 309 6.22 4.52 -9.46
C LEU A 309 7.63 4.98 -9.05
N VAL A 310 8.62 4.58 -9.84
CA VAL A 310 9.99 5.08 -9.75
C VAL A 310 10.21 6.08 -10.88
N PRO A 311 10.52 7.35 -10.58
CA PRO A 311 10.88 8.32 -11.61
C PRO A 311 11.96 7.79 -12.55
N PRO A 312 11.77 7.83 -13.87
CA PRO A 312 12.76 7.33 -14.82
C PRO A 312 14.04 8.17 -14.74
N ARG A 313 15.16 7.54 -15.04
CA ARG A 313 16.43 8.26 -15.22
C ARG A 313 16.36 9.05 -16.52
N SER A 314 17.15 10.11 -16.63
CA SER A 314 17.25 10.90 -17.88
C SER A 314 17.72 10.07 -19.09
N SER A 315 18.38 8.96 -18.86
CA SER A 315 18.82 8.00 -19.89
C SER A 315 17.82 6.87 -20.15
N ALA A 316 16.65 6.86 -19.50
CA ALA A 316 15.67 5.80 -19.66
C ALA A 316 15.10 5.78 -21.08
N THR A 317 15.08 4.60 -21.71
CA THR A 317 14.58 4.41 -23.08
C THR A 317 13.09 4.10 -23.13
N TYR A 318 12.46 3.91 -21.98
CA TYR A 318 11.04 3.52 -21.85
C TYR A 318 10.12 4.69 -21.47
N ALA A 319 10.64 5.86 -21.16
CA ALA A 319 9.86 6.97 -20.58
C ALA A 319 8.69 7.45 -21.47
N ASP A 320 8.84 7.38 -22.78
CA ASP A 320 7.82 7.72 -23.78
C ASP A 320 6.69 6.68 -23.91
N ARG A 321 6.86 5.50 -23.31
CA ARG A 321 5.91 4.38 -23.34
C ARG A 321 5.19 4.15 -22.01
N VAL A 322 5.30 5.10 -21.06
CA VAL A 322 4.69 5.03 -19.73
C VAL A 322 3.40 5.82 -19.68
N TYR A 323 2.35 5.20 -19.13
CA TYR A 323 1.04 5.79 -18.86
C TYR A 323 0.71 5.68 -17.38
N THR A 324 -0.06 6.63 -16.86
CA THR A 324 -0.55 6.64 -15.48
C THR A 324 -2.07 6.74 -15.44
N THR A 325 -2.68 6.35 -14.33
CA THR A 325 -4.12 6.52 -14.08
C THR A 325 -4.41 6.67 -12.59
N GLY A 326 -5.62 7.09 -12.20
CA GLY A 326 -6.03 7.24 -10.80
C GLY A 326 -5.17 8.23 -10.01
N SER A 327 -4.78 7.84 -8.82
CA SER A 327 -3.96 8.67 -7.92
C SER A 327 -2.48 8.77 -8.33
N THR A 328 -2.03 7.98 -9.32
CA THR A 328 -0.64 7.96 -9.79
C THR A 328 -0.42 9.02 -10.86
N GLY A 329 0.72 9.68 -10.82
CA GLY A 329 1.07 10.71 -11.80
C GLY A 329 2.56 11.00 -11.85
N PHE A 330 3.02 11.39 -13.03
CA PHE A 330 4.37 11.89 -13.26
C PHE A 330 4.32 12.92 -14.38
N GLU A 331 5.01 14.03 -14.21
CA GLU A 331 5.06 15.11 -15.21
C GLU A 331 5.53 14.58 -16.56
N GLY A 332 4.78 14.88 -17.62
CA GLY A 332 5.05 14.43 -18.98
C GLY A 332 4.54 13.04 -19.35
N PHE A 333 4.05 12.25 -18.41
CA PHE A 333 3.40 10.97 -18.75
C PHE A 333 1.92 11.18 -19.10
N PRO A 334 1.43 10.57 -20.20
CA PRO A 334 0.01 10.53 -20.49
C PRO A 334 -0.78 9.94 -19.32
N HIS A 335 -1.84 10.63 -18.91
CA HIS A 335 -2.71 10.18 -17.84
C HIS A 335 -4.06 9.76 -18.36
N ILE A 336 -4.46 8.52 -18.06
CA ILE A 336 -5.75 7.97 -18.43
C ILE A 336 -6.78 8.42 -17.41
N ALA A 337 -7.86 9.03 -17.89
CA ALA A 337 -8.92 9.57 -17.05
C ALA A 337 -9.62 8.47 -16.23
N ASP A 338 -10.13 8.86 -15.08
CA ASP A 338 -10.91 7.97 -14.22
C ASP A 338 -12.21 7.52 -14.91
N ARG A 339 -12.69 6.35 -14.49
CA ARG A 339 -13.94 5.80 -15.01
C ARG A 339 -15.14 6.66 -14.61
N LYS A 340 -16.09 6.78 -15.50
CA LYS A 340 -17.40 7.34 -15.16
C LYS A 340 -18.16 6.34 -14.26
N PRO A 341 -19.11 6.79 -13.44
CA PRO A 341 -19.90 5.90 -12.61
C PRO A 341 -20.49 4.74 -13.41
N GLY A 342 -20.22 3.49 -13.00
CA GLY A 342 -20.67 2.28 -13.68
C GLY A 342 -19.95 1.94 -14.99
N GLY A 343 -18.95 2.74 -15.40
CA GLY A 343 -18.18 2.51 -16.63
C GLY A 343 -16.81 1.90 -16.40
N SER A 344 -16.08 1.71 -17.51
CA SER A 344 -14.67 1.29 -17.53
C SER A 344 -13.76 2.47 -17.88
N LYS A 345 -12.48 2.37 -17.55
CA LYS A 345 -11.46 3.29 -18.09
C LYS A 345 -11.26 3.03 -19.58
N ASP A 346 -10.89 4.05 -20.33
CA ASP A 346 -10.61 3.93 -21.76
C ASP A 346 -9.10 3.74 -21.99
N PHE A 347 -8.69 2.54 -22.33
CA PHE A 347 -7.32 2.17 -22.64
C PHE A 347 -6.99 2.17 -24.14
N SER A 348 -7.89 2.67 -25.01
CA SER A 348 -7.71 2.61 -26.46
C SER A 348 -6.39 3.24 -26.94
N ALA A 349 -6.03 4.42 -26.44
CA ALA A 349 -4.79 5.10 -26.82
C ALA A 349 -3.54 4.28 -26.45
N LEU A 350 -3.54 3.65 -25.27
CA LEU A 350 -2.48 2.80 -24.77
C LEU A 350 -2.37 1.51 -25.62
N ILE A 351 -3.49 0.90 -25.99
CA ILE A 351 -3.54 -0.29 -26.85
C ILE A 351 -3.01 0.01 -28.25
N GLU A 352 -3.42 1.14 -28.85
CA GLU A 352 -2.92 1.55 -30.17
C GLU A 352 -1.42 1.89 -30.15
N HIS A 353 -0.90 2.37 -29.02
CA HIS A 353 0.54 2.54 -28.84
C HIS A 353 1.24 1.18 -28.75
N ALA A 354 0.72 0.26 -27.96
CA ALA A 354 1.30 -1.08 -27.77
C ALA A 354 1.43 -1.86 -29.08
N LYS A 355 0.45 -1.76 -30.01
CA LYS A 355 0.48 -2.38 -31.33
C LYS A 355 1.70 -1.99 -32.18
N LYS A 356 2.33 -0.86 -31.89
CA LYS A 356 3.50 -0.34 -32.60
C LYS A 356 4.82 -0.72 -31.93
N CYS A 357 4.76 -1.34 -30.76
CA CYS A 357 5.93 -1.75 -29.99
C CYS A 357 6.44 -3.13 -30.41
N ALA A 358 7.71 -3.42 -30.12
CA ALA A 358 8.28 -4.74 -30.24
C ALA A 358 7.81 -5.64 -29.07
N PRO A 359 7.84 -6.97 -29.23
CA PRO A 359 7.65 -7.90 -28.12
C PRO A 359 8.68 -7.69 -27.00
N PRO A 360 8.34 -8.03 -25.75
CA PRO A 360 9.28 -7.99 -24.63
C PRO A 360 10.50 -8.86 -24.87
N THR A 361 11.66 -8.44 -24.37
CA THR A 361 12.85 -9.29 -24.30
C THR A 361 12.74 -10.21 -23.09
N GLU A 362 12.92 -11.52 -23.27
CA GLU A 362 12.93 -12.46 -22.14
C GLU A 362 14.13 -12.21 -21.23
N ILE A 363 13.85 -11.96 -19.94
CA ILE A 363 14.87 -11.76 -18.89
C ILE A 363 14.92 -12.92 -17.91
N GLU A 364 13.85 -13.69 -17.81
CA GLU A 364 13.69 -14.84 -16.94
C GLU A 364 12.80 -15.88 -17.65
N HIS A 365 12.86 -17.13 -17.21
CA HIS A 365 12.00 -18.21 -17.67
C HIS A 365 11.63 -19.13 -16.52
N GLY A 366 10.55 -19.87 -16.66
CA GLY A 366 10.02 -20.77 -15.64
C GLY A 366 8.73 -20.25 -15.03
N GLU A 367 8.45 -20.67 -13.81
CA GLU A 367 7.20 -20.39 -13.12
C GLU A 367 7.47 -20.07 -11.65
N ILE A 368 6.63 -19.22 -11.07
CA ILE A 368 6.53 -19.00 -9.62
C ILE A 368 5.15 -19.44 -9.14
N ILE A 369 5.05 -19.85 -7.87
CA ILE A 369 3.81 -20.36 -7.28
C ILE A 369 3.30 -19.38 -6.24
N GLY A 370 1.99 -19.07 -6.29
CA GLY A 370 1.31 -18.23 -5.30
C GLY A 370 -0.18 -18.55 -5.23
N GLY A 371 -0.96 -17.70 -4.56
CA GLY A 371 -2.40 -17.90 -4.39
C GLY A 371 -2.79 -18.60 -3.08
N PHE A 372 -1.94 -18.49 -2.07
CA PHE A 372 -2.17 -19.06 -0.73
C PHE A 372 -2.89 -18.06 0.20
N ALA A 373 -4.00 -17.45 -0.28
CA ALA A 373 -4.88 -16.67 0.56
C ALA A 373 -5.62 -17.59 1.57
N HIS A 374 -6.28 -16.97 2.56
CA HIS A 374 -6.83 -17.71 3.71
C HIS A 374 -7.79 -18.85 3.31
N GLU A 375 -8.72 -18.62 2.39
CA GLU A 375 -9.66 -19.66 1.94
C GLU A 375 -8.94 -20.86 1.30
N GLN A 376 -7.92 -20.62 0.50
CA GLN A 376 -7.10 -21.68 -0.09
C GLN A 376 -6.29 -22.44 0.97
N VAL A 377 -5.75 -21.73 1.98
CA VAL A 377 -5.02 -22.37 3.09
C VAL A 377 -5.97 -23.15 3.99
N PHE A 378 -7.20 -22.69 4.20
CA PHE A 378 -8.22 -23.42 4.96
C PHE A 378 -8.59 -24.75 4.28
N GLN A 379 -8.62 -24.80 2.95
CA GLN A 379 -8.79 -26.07 2.21
C GLN A 379 -7.62 -27.05 2.41
N LEU A 380 -6.45 -26.54 2.77
CA LEU A 380 -5.27 -27.34 3.10
C LEU A 380 -5.09 -27.57 4.60
N ALA A 381 -6.06 -27.13 5.44
CA ALA A 381 -5.91 -27.11 6.90
C ALA A 381 -5.49 -28.45 7.49
N ASP A 382 -6.12 -29.55 7.07
CA ASP A 382 -5.80 -30.91 7.58
C ASP A 382 -4.32 -31.25 7.33
N LYS A 383 -3.80 -30.96 6.13
CA LYS A 383 -2.39 -31.21 5.79
C LYS A 383 -1.43 -30.35 6.61
N VAL A 384 -1.79 -29.07 6.80
CA VAL A 384 -0.98 -28.13 7.59
C VAL A 384 -0.96 -28.55 9.06
N ILE A 385 -2.14 -28.90 9.62
CA ILE A 385 -2.28 -29.35 11.00
C ILE A 385 -1.49 -30.64 11.25
N ASP A 386 -1.59 -31.61 10.34
CA ASP A 386 -0.86 -32.87 10.44
C ASP A 386 0.66 -32.64 10.35
N ALA A 387 1.10 -31.72 9.48
CA ALA A 387 2.50 -31.36 9.36
C ALA A 387 3.04 -30.67 10.63
N VAL A 388 2.23 -29.81 11.27
CA VAL A 388 2.58 -29.16 12.55
C VAL A 388 2.57 -30.18 13.69
N LYS A 389 1.52 -30.98 13.85
CA LYS A 389 1.42 -31.99 14.93
C LYS A 389 2.49 -33.04 14.86
N SER A 390 2.94 -33.41 13.68
CA SER A 390 4.04 -34.38 13.48
C SER A 390 5.45 -33.77 13.63
N GLY A 391 5.54 -32.43 13.80
CA GLY A 391 6.81 -31.72 13.85
C GLY A 391 7.51 -31.57 12.49
N ALA A 392 6.84 -31.89 11.37
CA ALA A 392 7.38 -31.67 10.04
C ALA A 392 7.44 -30.17 9.71
N ILE A 393 6.46 -29.38 10.16
CA ILE A 393 6.53 -27.91 10.22
C ILE A 393 6.64 -27.53 11.70
N ARG A 394 7.75 -26.91 12.06
CA ARG A 394 8.00 -26.49 13.45
C ARG A 394 7.74 -25.00 13.67
N LYS A 395 7.83 -24.17 12.63
CA LYS A 395 7.66 -22.72 12.73
C LYS A 395 7.17 -22.12 11.43
N PHE A 396 6.37 -21.08 11.57
CA PHE A 396 6.01 -20.19 10.47
C PHE A 396 6.75 -18.87 10.63
N PHE A 397 7.27 -18.34 9.53
CA PHE A 397 7.83 -16.99 9.47
C PHE A 397 6.92 -16.12 8.63
N VAL A 398 6.29 -15.13 9.25
CA VAL A 398 5.62 -14.06 8.51
C VAL A 398 6.70 -13.10 8.04
N MET A 399 7.15 -13.31 6.80
CA MET A 399 8.07 -12.44 6.08
C MET A 399 7.24 -11.74 5.01
N ALA A 400 6.69 -10.58 5.32
CA ALA A 400 5.70 -9.89 4.50
C ALA A 400 5.98 -8.38 4.44
N GLY A 401 5.26 -7.69 3.57
CA GLY A 401 5.29 -6.24 3.42
C GLY A 401 6.02 -5.77 2.17
N CYS A 402 6.78 -4.68 2.30
CA CYS A 402 7.39 -3.99 1.16
C CYS A 402 8.80 -4.48 0.85
N ASP A 403 9.24 -4.23 -0.38
CA ASP A 403 10.65 -4.27 -0.75
C ASP A 403 11.18 -2.84 -0.98
N GLY A 404 12.46 -2.67 -1.36
CA GLY A 404 13.08 -1.37 -1.60
C GLY A 404 14.52 -1.48 -2.08
N ARG A 405 15.12 -0.30 -2.34
CA ARG A 405 16.44 -0.19 -2.99
C ARG A 405 17.63 -0.42 -2.07
N MET A 406 17.46 -0.30 -0.75
CA MET A 406 18.57 -0.40 0.19
C MET A 406 19.24 -1.78 0.14
N LYS A 407 20.57 -1.80 0.07
CA LYS A 407 21.37 -3.04 0.07
C LYS A 407 21.10 -3.92 1.29
N SER A 408 20.85 -3.31 2.45
CA SER A 408 20.52 -4.01 3.70
C SER A 408 19.30 -4.94 3.58
N ARG A 409 18.45 -4.75 2.57
CA ARG A 409 17.31 -5.65 2.29
C ARG A 409 17.73 -7.03 1.75
N SER A 410 19.01 -7.23 1.40
CA SER A 410 19.55 -8.58 1.14
C SER A 410 19.42 -9.50 2.35
N TYR A 411 19.28 -8.93 3.56
CA TYR A 411 18.95 -9.64 4.79
C TYR A 411 17.79 -10.63 4.61
N TYR A 412 16.70 -10.22 3.95
CA TYR A 412 15.52 -11.09 3.76
C TYR A 412 15.79 -12.26 2.82
N THR A 413 16.61 -12.07 1.80
CA THR A 413 17.05 -13.16 0.91
C THR A 413 17.95 -14.14 1.67
N GLU A 414 18.98 -13.63 2.32
CA GLU A 414 19.94 -14.42 3.10
C GLU A 414 19.24 -15.17 4.25
N PHE A 415 18.29 -14.52 4.93
CA PHE A 415 17.49 -15.14 5.99
C PHE A 415 16.70 -16.34 5.43
N ALA A 416 16.02 -16.19 4.29
CA ALA A 416 15.27 -17.27 3.66
C ALA A 416 16.18 -18.43 3.20
N GLU A 417 17.35 -18.13 2.65
CA GLU A 417 18.35 -19.13 2.23
C GLU A 417 18.91 -19.96 3.40
N LYS A 418 19.12 -19.29 4.55
CA LYS A 418 19.67 -19.93 5.77
C LYS A 418 18.61 -20.68 6.59
N LEU A 419 17.31 -20.52 6.31
CA LEU A 419 16.25 -21.23 7.04
C LEU A 419 16.45 -22.74 6.98
N PRO A 420 16.39 -23.45 8.13
CA PRO A 420 16.36 -24.92 8.14
C PRO A 420 15.21 -25.45 7.27
N LYS A 421 15.12 -26.78 7.11
CA LYS A 421 14.17 -27.39 6.16
C LYS A 421 12.71 -27.47 6.67
N ASP A 422 12.48 -27.19 7.93
CA ASP A 422 11.22 -27.37 8.63
C ASP A 422 10.36 -26.10 8.83
N PRO A 423 10.83 -24.85 8.68
CA PRO A 423 9.96 -23.68 8.64
C PRO A 423 9.31 -23.44 7.29
N VAL A 424 8.15 -22.76 7.37
CA VAL A 424 7.39 -22.24 6.21
C VAL A 424 7.34 -20.72 6.27
N ILE A 425 7.53 -20.05 5.16
CA ILE A 425 7.39 -18.61 5.00
C ILE A 425 5.95 -18.29 4.57
N LEU A 426 5.26 -17.46 5.35
CA LEU A 426 4.00 -16.84 4.98
C LEU A 426 4.28 -15.42 4.50
N THR A 427 3.84 -15.07 3.30
CA THR A 427 4.15 -13.76 2.72
C THR A 427 2.97 -13.09 2.02
N ALA A 428 3.01 -11.77 1.96
CA ALA A 428 2.16 -10.89 1.17
C ALA A 428 2.93 -9.59 0.87
N GLY A 429 2.67 -8.98 -0.27
CA GLY A 429 3.37 -7.75 -0.66
C GLY A 429 4.69 -7.99 -1.41
N CYS A 430 5.39 -6.91 -1.75
CA CYS A 430 6.63 -6.97 -2.56
C CYS A 430 7.81 -7.69 -1.89
N ALA A 431 7.82 -7.86 -0.57
CA ALA A 431 8.88 -8.56 0.14
C ALA A 431 9.11 -9.98 -0.43
N LYS A 432 8.05 -10.62 -0.94
CA LYS A 432 8.11 -11.95 -1.58
C LYS A 432 9.19 -12.07 -2.64
N TYR A 433 9.49 -11.02 -3.39
CA TYR A 433 10.48 -11.05 -4.47
C TYR A 433 11.92 -11.29 -4.00
N ARG A 434 12.16 -11.22 -2.68
CA ARG A 434 13.44 -11.56 -2.07
C ARG A 434 13.67 -13.08 -1.96
N TYR A 435 12.60 -13.89 -2.04
CA TYR A 435 12.68 -15.33 -1.81
C TYR A 435 11.70 -16.20 -2.60
N ASN A 436 10.71 -15.64 -3.34
CA ASN A 436 9.72 -16.45 -4.06
C ASN A 436 10.28 -17.20 -5.28
N LYS A 437 11.50 -16.86 -5.71
CA LYS A 437 12.24 -17.55 -6.78
C LYS A 437 13.37 -18.45 -6.26
N LEU A 438 13.57 -18.51 -4.92
CA LEU A 438 14.56 -19.39 -4.32
C LEU A 438 14.08 -20.84 -4.33
N PRO A 439 14.96 -21.83 -4.58
CA PRO A 439 14.61 -23.25 -4.59
C PRO A 439 14.49 -23.83 -3.17
N LEU A 440 13.59 -23.28 -2.36
CA LEU A 440 13.42 -23.67 -0.95
C LEU A 440 12.75 -25.04 -0.79
N GLY A 441 12.07 -25.54 -1.83
CA GLY A 441 11.41 -26.85 -1.81
C GLY A 441 10.05 -26.85 -1.12
N GLU A 442 9.65 -28.03 -0.64
CA GLU A 442 8.34 -28.28 -0.03
C GLU A 442 8.45 -29.18 1.20
N ILE A 443 7.43 -29.15 2.04
CA ILE A 443 7.25 -30.04 3.19
C ILE A 443 5.93 -30.79 3.00
N ARG A 444 6.00 -32.12 2.75
CA ARG A 444 4.81 -32.99 2.51
C ARG A 444 3.88 -32.46 1.41
N GLY A 445 4.44 -31.89 0.34
CA GLY A 445 3.68 -31.27 -0.75
C GLY A 445 3.12 -29.88 -0.44
N ILE A 446 3.57 -29.23 0.63
CA ILE A 446 3.28 -27.83 0.95
C ILE A 446 4.52 -27.02 0.57
N PRO A 447 4.45 -26.07 -0.37
CA PRO A 447 5.58 -25.19 -0.67
C PRO A 447 6.06 -24.45 0.57
N ARG A 448 7.37 -24.23 0.69
CA ARG A 448 7.93 -23.51 1.81
C ARG A 448 7.74 -21.98 1.76
N VAL A 449 7.24 -21.47 0.65
CA VAL A 449 6.81 -20.06 0.53
C VAL A 449 5.34 -20.06 0.14
N LEU A 450 4.49 -19.54 1.02
CA LEU A 450 3.05 -19.41 0.82
C LEU A 450 2.74 -17.93 0.61
N ASP A 451 2.62 -17.55 -0.66
CA ASP A 451 2.29 -16.19 -1.07
C ASP A 451 0.78 -15.98 -1.10
N ALA A 452 0.27 -15.19 -0.17
CA ALA A 452 -1.15 -14.86 -0.06
C ALA A 452 -1.62 -13.84 -1.10
N GLY A 453 -0.72 -12.95 -1.58
CA GLY A 453 -1.11 -11.93 -2.54
C GLY A 453 -0.45 -10.57 -2.37
N GLN A 454 -1.21 -9.51 -2.60
CA GLN A 454 -0.78 -8.11 -2.46
C GLN A 454 -0.57 -7.72 -0.98
N CYS A 455 -0.10 -6.50 -0.72
CA CYS A 455 0.10 -6.01 0.65
C CYS A 455 -1.19 -6.01 1.50
N ASN A 456 -2.37 -5.73 0.91
CA ASN A 456 -3.67 -5.86 1.58
C ASN A 456 -4.02 -7.31 1.97
N ASP A 457 -3.47 -8.31 1.26
CA ASP A 457 -3.67 -9.72 1.57
C ASP A 457 -2.87 -10.17 2.83
N SER A 458 -2.19 -9.23 3.51
CA SER A 458 -1.81 -9.37 4.92
C SER A 458 -3.02 -9.72 5.79
N TYR A 459 -4.25 -9.33 5.38
CA TYR A 459 -5.50 -9.81 5.98
C TYR A 459 -5.59 -11.34 5.98
N SER A 460 -5.25 -11.99 4.87
CA SER A 460 -5.21 -13.46 4.80
C SER A 460 -4.24 -14.07 5.80
N LEU A 461 -3.08 -13.44 6.01
CA LEU A 461 -2.10 -13.93 7.00
C LEU A 461 -2.65 -13.84 8.43
N VAL A 462 -3.39 -12.77 8.75
CA VAL A 462 -4.10 -12.63 10.03
C VAL A 462 -5.17 -13.70 10.18
N MET A 463 -6.00 -13.93 9.16
CA MET A 463 -7.05 -14.94 9.18
C MET A 463 -6.49 -16.36 9.37
N ILE A 464 -5.36 -16.67 8.73
CA ILE A 464 -4.65 -17.95 8.91
C ILE A 464 -4.17 -18.09 10.36
N ALA A 465 -3.55 -17.05 10.93
CA ALA A 465 -3.08 -17.07 12.31
C ALA A 465 -4.24 -17.25 13.30
N LEU A 466 -5.33 -16.52 13.13
CA LEU A 466 -6.52 -16.65 13.99
C LEU A 466 -7.16 -18.05 13.88
N LYS A 467 -7.19 -18.63 12.68
CA LYS A 467 -7.70 -19.99 12.48
C LYS A 467 -6.80 -21.05 13.12
N LEU A 468 -5.49 -20.90 13.03
CA LEU A 468 -4.54 -21.77 13.71
C LEU A 468 -4.69 -21.66 15.25
N LYS A 469 -4.85 -20.43 15.78
CA LYS A 469 -5.12 -20.19 17.20
C LYS A 469 -6.38 -20.96 17.66
N GLU A 470 -7.48 -20.86 16.91
CA GLU A 470 -8.74 -21.59 17.19
C GLU A 470 -8.52 -23.09 17.20
N ILE A 471 -7.86 -23.64 16.16
CA ILE A 471 -7.65 -25.09 16.00
C ILE A 471 -6.76 -25.67 17.10
N PHE A 472 -5.75 -24.93 17.54
CA PHE A 472 -4.87 -25.37 18.64
C PHE A 472 -5.43 -25.06 20.03
N GLY A 473 -6.57 -24.39 20.13
CA GLY A 473 -7.22 -24.05 21.40
C GLY A 473 -6.40 -23.09 22.26
N LEU A 474 -5.70 -22.15 21.63
CA LEU A 474 -4.86 -21.17 22.29
C LEU A 474 -5.66 -19.92 22.66
N ASP A 475 -5.31 -19.27 23.77
CA ASP A 475 -5.97 -18.03 24.20
C ASP A 475 -5.32 -16.78 23.58
N ASP A 476 -4.00 -16.81 23.31
CA ASP A 476 -3.23 -15.71 22.73
C ASP A 476 -2.62 -16.12 21.38
N VAL A 477 -2.71 -15.24 20.38
CA VAL A 477 -2.10 -15.44 19.07
C VAL A 477 -0.56 -15.54 19.15
N ASN A 478 0.03 -14.96 20.18
CA ASN A 478 1.47 -14.98 20.42
C ASN A 478 2.00 -16.35 20.92
N GLU A 479 1.12 -17.28 21.28
CA GLU A 479 1.47 -18.67 21.63
C GLU A 479 1.68 -19.54 20.39
N LEU A 480 1.24 -19.10 19.22
CA LEU A 480 1.46 -19.80 17.96
C LEU A 480 2.96 -19.89 17.63
N PRO A 481 3.41 -20.95 16.95
CA PRO A 481 4.80 -21.06 16.48
C PRO A 481 5.04 -20.14 15.26
N ILE A 482 4.71 -18.85 15.38
CA ILE A 482 4.86 -17.84 14.36
C ILE A 482 5.93 -16.83 14.81
N ALA A 483 6.83 -16.47 13.90
CA ALA A 483 7.77 -15.36 14.06
C ALA A 483 7.49 -14.29 13.01
N TYR A 484 7.53 -13.03 13.43
CA TYR A 484 7.22 -11.90 12.56
C TYR A 484 8.51 -11.17 12.18
N ASN A 485 8.93 -11.28 10.92
CA ASN A 485 10.10 -10.62 10.35
C ASN A 485 9.65 -9.75 9.17
N ILE A 486 9.13 -8.56 9.48
CA ILE A 486 8.36 -7.71 8.59
C ILE A 486 9.26 -6.68 7.90
N ALA A 487 9.09 -6.54 6.58
CA ALA A 487 9.72 -5.48 5.80
C ALA A 487 8.72 -4.35 5.55
N TRP A 488 9.08 -3.11 5.88
CA TRP A 488 8.22 -1.96 5.61
C TRP A 488 8.89 -0.96 4.66
N TYR A 489 8.11 -0.15 3.98
CA TYR A 489 8.59 0.93 3.13
C TYR A 489 7.69 2.16 3.16
N GLU A 490 6.37 1.99 3.04
CA GLU A 490 5.42 3.09 2.86
C GLU A 490 4.14 2.89 3.68
N GLN A 491 3.15 3.76 3.49
CA GLN A 491 2.00 3.96 4.37
C GLN A 491 1.07 2.74 4.46
N LYS A 492 0.99 1.92 3.42
CA LYS A 492 0.20 0.68 3.51
C LYS A 492 0.82 -0.32 4.49
N ALA A 493 2.15 -0.36 4.59
CA ALA A 493 2.80 -1.15 5.64
C ALA A 493 2.57 -0.57 7.05
N VAL A 494 2.42 0.76 7.17
CA VAL A 494 2.08 1.40 8.45
C VAL A 494 0.71 0.95 8.94
N ILE A 495 -0.34 1.01 8.08
CA ILE A 495 -1.68 0.58 8.51
C ILE A 495 -1.73 -0.92 8.82
N VAL A 496 -0.99 -1.78 8.10
CA VAL A 496 -0.89 -3.20 8.42
C VAL A 496 -0.22 -3.40 9.78
N LEU A 497 0.88 -2.68 10.08
CA LEU A 497 1.51 -2.74 11.41
C LEU A 497 0.53 -2.33 12.51
N LEU A 498 -0.17 -1.20 12.35
CA LEU A 498 -1.16 -0.75 13.35
C LEU A 498 -2.28 -1.78 13.55
N ALA A 499 -2.72 -2.45 12.49
CA ALA A 499 -3.70 -3.54 12.57
C ALA A 499 -3.17 -4.73 13.38
N LEU A 500 -1.91 -5.12 13.20
CA LEU A 500 -1.25 -6.17 13.99
C LEU A 500 -1.16 -5.79 15.47
N LEU A 501 -0.81 -4.54 15.78
CA LEU A 501 -0.76 -4.04 17.17
C LEU A 501 -2.15 -4.03 17.82
N TYR A 502 -3.17 -3.60 17.10
CA TYR A 502 -4.57 -3.66 17.57
C TYR A 502 -5.00 -5.10 17.89
N LEU A 503 -4.60 -6.07 17.08
CA LEU A 503 -4.90 -7.50 17.28
C LEU A 503 -4.02 -8.15 18.37
N GLY A 504 -3.16 -7.38 19.04
CA GLY A 504 -2.35 -7.84 20.14
C GLY A 504 -1.10 -8.64 19.71
N VAL A 505 -0.72 -8.59 18.43
CA VAL A 505 0.52 -9.25 17.95
C VAL A 505 1.74 -8.56 18.55
N LYS A 506 2.69 -9.36 19.06
CA LYS A 506 3.92 -8.89 19.73
C LYS A 506 5.16 -9.48 19.07
N ASN A 507 6.32 -8.97 19.51
CA ASN A 507 7.65 -9.45 19.11
C ASN A 507 7.86 -9.39 17.59
N ILE A 508 7.48 -8.26 16.97
CA ILE A 508 7.66 -8.02 15.53
C ILE A 508 9.05 -7.44 15.29
N HIS A 509 9.88 -8.13 14.51
CA HIS A 509 11.08 -7.55 13.92
C HIS A 509 10.71 -6.76 12.68
N LEU A 510 10.99 -5.46 12.70
CA LEU A 510 10.60 -4.50 11.67
C LEU A 510 11.85 -3.93 10.99
N GLY A 511 12.01 -4.19 9.72
CA GLY A 511 13.20 -3.78 8.99
C GLY A 511 12.95 -3.12 7.63
N PRO A 512 14.03 -2.66 6.98
CA PRO A 512 15.42 -2.72 7.41
C PRO A 512 15.81 -1.69 8.48
N THR A 513 14.98 -0.71 8.78
CA THR A 513 15.15 0.29 9.84
C THR A 513 13.81 0.57 10.51
N LEU A 514 13.81 1.03 11.74
CA LEU A 514 12.61 1.57 12.36
C LEU A 514 12.19 2.88 11.64
N PRO A 515 10.90 3.25 11.68
CA PRO A 515 10.40 4.47 11.05
C PRO A 515 11.03 5.74 11.62
N ALA A 516 11.53 6.62 10.75
CA ALA A 516 12.15 7.90 11.12
C ALA A 516 11.17 8.90 11.75
N PHE A 517 9.88 8.72 11.57
CA PHE A 517 8.84 9.56 12.16
C PHE A 517 8.49 9.19 13.61
N LEU A 518 9.06 8.13 14.16
CA LEU A 518 8.90 7.78 15.56
C LEU A 518 9.88 8.60 16.41
N SER A 519 9.37 9.38 17.36
CA SER A 519 10.21 9.99 18.39
C SER A 519 10.80 8.91 19.29
N PRO A 520 11.90 9.18 20.01
CA PRO A 520 12.47 8.22 20.94
C PRO A 520 11.46 7.69 21.98
N ASN A 521 10.59 8.57 22.50
CA ASN A 521 9.58 8.17 23.48
C ASN A 521 8.49 7.30 22.86
N VAL A 522 8.00 7.62 21.66
CA VAL A 522 7.00 6.81 20.95
C VAL A 522 7.60 5.46 20.54
N ALA A 523 8.83 5.44 20.04
CA ALA A 523 9.54 4.19 19.75
C ALA A 523 9.68 3.31 21.01
N LYS A 524 10.03 3.93 22.16
CA LYS A 524 10.10 3.20 23.43
C LYS A 524 8.77 2.56 23.84
N VAL A 525 7.65 3.26 23.66
CA VAL A 525 6.31 2.70 23.92
C VAL A 525 6.04 1.46 23.06
N LEU A 526 6.41 1.50 21.78
CA LEU A 526 6.24 0.36 20.86
C LEU A 526 7.13 -0.83 21.28
N VAL A 527 8.36 -0.58 21.70
CA VAL A 527 9.27 -1.61 22.22
C VAL A 527 8.73 -2.21 23.52
N ASP A 528 8.42 -1.38 24.50
CA ASP A 528 8.02 -1.83 25.84
C ASP A 528 6.68 -2.59 25.85
N ASN A 529 5.69 -2.13 25.06
CA ASN A 529 4.33 -2.69 25.10
C ASN A 529 4.11 -3.83 24.09
N PHE A 530 4.83 -3.80 22.96
CA PHE A 530 4.60 -4.73 21.85
C PHE A 530 5.81 -5.55 21.45
N GLY A 531 6.99 -5.30 22.05
CA GLY A 531 8.20 -6.01 21.70
C GLY A 531 8.69 -5.72 20.27
N ILE A 532 8.38 -4.52 19.72
CA ILE A 532 8.89 -4.14 18.40
C ILE A 532 10.42 -4.03 18.47
N ALA A 533 11.10 -4.70 17.56
CA ALA A 533 12.56 -4.64 17.44
C ALA A 533 12.97 -4.32 15.99
N GLY A 534 14.14 -3.73 15.80
CA GLY A 534 14.80 -3.68 14.49
C GLY A 534 15.37 -5.06 14.14
N ILE A 535 15.65 -5.27 12.85
CA ILE A 535 16.42 -6.46 12.42
C ILE A 535 17.89 -6.32 12.84
N GLY A 536 18.47 -7.45 13.25
CA GLY A 536 19.91 -7.59 13.53
C GLY A 536 20.70 -8.17 12.35
N SER A 537 21.73 -8.93 12.63
CA SER A 537 22.32 -9.81 11.62
C SER A 537 21.44 -11.04 11.41
N VAL A 538 21.56 -11.67 10.23
CA VAL A 538 20.76 -12.87 9.91
C VAL A 538 21.02 -13.99 10.93
N ASP A 539 22.26 -14.15 11.36
CA ASP A 539 22.64 -15.24 12.28
C ASP A 539 22.10 -14.99 13.70
N GLU A 540 22.19 -13.75 14.21
CA GLU A 540 21.62 -13.37 15.52
C GLU A 540 20.08 -13.51 15.52
N ASP A 541 19.41 -13.02 14.49
CA ASP A 541 17.94 -13.13 14.40
C ASP A 541 17.49 -14.58 14.20
N MET A 542 18.28 -15.39 13.46
CA MET A 542 18.00 -16.82 13.29
C MET A 542 18.11 -17.56 14.62
N GLU A 543 19.14 -17.29 15.39
CA GLU A 543 19.32 -17.85 16.74
C GLU A 543 18.17 -17.44 17.67
N LEU A 544 17.81 -16.15 17.67
CA LEU A 544 16.70 -15.62 18.47
C LEU A 544 15.37 -16.29 18.12
N PHE A 545 15.04 -16.37 16.82
CA PHE A 545 13.76 -16.91 16.38
C PHE A 545 13.66 -18.43 16.52
N LEU A 546 14.73 -19.18 16.38
CA LEU A 546 14.74 -20.64 16.44
C LEU A 546 15.09 -21.19 17.82
N GLY A 547 15.54 -20.35 18.76
CA GLY A 547 15.87 -20.76 20.12
C GLY A 547 17.10 -21.68 20.19
N LYS A 548 18.11 -21.42 19.35
CA LYS A 548 19.35 -22.21 19.31
C LYS A 548 20.46 -21.48 20.01
#